data_903b31b449a5ca5d4259d6a1047a909e
#
_entry.id   903b31b449a5ca5d4259d6a1047a909e
#
_cell.length_a   1.000
_cell.length_b   1.000
_cell.length_c   1.000
_cell.angle_alpha   90.00
_cell.angle_beta   90.00
_cell.angle_gamma   90.00
#
_symmetry.space_group_name_H-M   'P 1'
#
loop_
_entity.id
_entity.type
_entity.pdbx_description
1 polymer ?
#
loop_
_entity_poly.entity_id
_entity_poly.type
_entity_poly.pdbx_seq_one_letter_code
_entity_poly.pdbx_strand_id
1 'polypeptide(L)'
;MIAIDLATALQPARAQGYYNLDAGRPGRVEDASPTARYELEMQLLPVRFERFASGATRWRSDPKLSYGVAPFTELELRIPLLQVNAQRGGGRSKAGIGGLAIGGLHAITLETGALPAIALAGEWIAPVGGMSAPVGSYSAKVIGTKTLKPLRVHLNAGFGTWSRRPPPPAAPSCPTVIEPGTVVPPECGGGIPSVPDTPCDRIGGARFACLARTPVVERASGARSAQTNVAITDTSSVGYRWVSGLGVDRAFALASTLVSADVVAERFIGLYDSIDWSAELGVRRQLTPTVVFDFGIARHFTGVAMSNAVTAGITYGAPRQSLRERGGGR
;
A
#
# COMPACT_ATOMS: atom_id res chain seq x y z
N MET A 1 37.50 -41.57 -29.43
CA MET A 1 36.78 -41.55 -28.15
C MET A 1 36.87 -40.13 -27.60
N ILE A 2 35.83 -39.33 -27.78
CA ILE A 2 35.74 -37.99 -27.23
C ILE A 2 34.91 -38.13 -25.95
N ALA A 3 35.57 -38.11 -24.79
CA ALA A 3 34.92 -38.01 -23.52
C ALA A 3 34.46 -36.53 -23.37
N ILE A 4 33.19 -36.26 -23.62
CA ILE A 4 32.59 -35.00 -23.35
C ILE A 4 32.47 -34.89 -21.82
N ASP A 5 33.23 -33.95 -21.29
CA ASP A 5 33.27 -33.65 -19.86
C ASP A 5 31.91 -33.03 -19.44
N LEU A 6 30.99 -33.89 -19.05
CA LEU A 6 29.62 -33.52 -18.61
C LEU A 6 29.60 -32.84 -17.22
N ALA A 7 30.77 -32.73 -16.57
CA ALA A 7 30.92 -32.21 -15.23
C ALA A 7 30.92 -30.68 -15.14
N THR A 8 31.12 -29.96 -16.26
CA THR A 8 31.15 -28.48 -16.25
C THR A 8 29.79 -27.81 -16.46
N ALA A 9 28.73 -28.56 -16.71
CA ALA A 9 27.39 -28.00 -16.97
C ALA A 9 26.50 -27.80 -15.73
N LEU A 10 26.93 -28.30 -14.58
CA LEU A 10 26.21 -28.12 -13.31
C LEU A 10 26.89 -27.06 -12.43
N GLN A 11 27.11 -25.87 -12.96
CA GLN A 11 27.21 -24.72 -12.05
C GLN A 11 25.85 -24.58 -11.36
N PRO A 12 25.81 -24.68 -10.02
CA PRO A 12 24.54 -24.44 -9.32
C PRO A 12 24.03 -23.08 -9.77
N ALA A 13 22.87 -23.07 -10.42
CA ALA A 13 22.15 -21.83 -10.62
C ALA A 13 22.12 -21.16 -9.25
N ARG A 14 22.82 -20.04 -9.09
CA ARG A 14 22.75 -19.27 -7.87
C ARG A 14 21.32 -18.76 -7.83
N ALA A 15 20.49 -19.50 -7.13
CA ALA A 15 19.19 -19.04 -6.74
C ALA A 15 19.41 -17.78 -5.94
N GLN A 16 18.58 -16.80 -6.19
CA GLN A 16 18.45 -15.70 -5.26
C GLN A 16 18.25 -16.32 -3.87
N GLY A 17 19.20 -16.07 -3.01
CA GLY A 17 19.20 -16.75 -1.74
C GLY A 17 17.98 -16.31 -0.92
N TYR A 18 17.35 -17.23 -0.22
CA TYR A 18 16.35 -16.95 0.82
C TYR A 18 16.85 -15.93 1.87
N TYR A 19 18.10 -15.52 1.77
CA TYR A 19 18.75 -14.49 2.60
C TYR A 19 18.36 -13.05 2.22
N ASN A 20 17.89 -12.79 1.00
CA ASN A 20 17.55 -11.43 0.58
C ASN A 20 16.20 -11.00 1.18
N LEU A 21 16.18 -9.97 2.02
CA LEU A 21 14.98 -9.41 2.62
C LEU A 21 14.53 -8.18 1.82
N ASP A 22 13.39 -8.32 1.18
CA ASP A 22 12.75 -7.22 0.47
C ASP A 22 11.71 -6.52 1.36
N ALA A 23 11.55 -5.20 1.18
CA ALA A 23 10.53 -4.44 1.90
C ALA A 23 9.13 -4.99 1.67
N GLY A 24 8.42 -5.14 2.79
CA GLY A 24 7.04 -5.62 2.80
C GLY A 24 6.88 -7.12 2.86
N ARG A 25 8.01 -7.91 2.85
CA ARG A 25 7.93 -9.38 2.96
C ARG A 25 9.21 -10.06 3.46
N PRO A 26 9.13 -10.91 4.46
CA PRO A 26 7.98 -11.05 5.37
C PRO A 26 7.78 -9.85 6.26
N GLY A 27 8.79 -8.97 6.40
CA GLY A 27 8.82 -7.76 7.20
C GLY A 27 8.87 -6.47 6.37
N ARG A 28 9.00 -5.32 7.04
CA ARG A 28 9.11 -3.99 6.43
C ARG A 28 10.53 -3.51 6.25
N VAL A 29 11.47 -4.11 6.97
CA VAL A 29 12.89 -3.78 6.93
C VAL A 29 13.57 -4.59 5.82
N GLU A 30 14.34 -3.91 4.97
CA GLU A 30 15.10 -4.48 3.85
C GLU A 30 16.55 -4.69 4.23
N ASP A 31 17.23 -5.58 3.53
CA ASP A 31 18.68 -5.67 3.56
C ASP A 31 19.35 -4.83 2.45
N ALA A 32 20.67 -4.64 2.56
CA ALA A 32 21.44 -3.81 1.63
C ALA A 32 21.92 -4.56 0.37
N SER A 33 21.26 -5.67 0.02
CA SER A 33 21.70 -6.57 -1.06
C SER A 33 20.81 -6.45 -2.29
N PRO A 34 21.23 -5.77 -3.36
CA PRO A 34 20.48 -5.71 -4.60
C PRO A 34 20.45 -7.05 -5.32
N THR A 35 19.46 -7.27 -6.17
CA THR A 35 19.42 -8.35 -7.15
C THR A 35 20.73 -8.38 -7.95
N ALA A 36 21.31 -9.56 -8.12
CA ALA A 36 22.61 -9.69 -8.78
C ALA A 36 22.52 -9.27 -10.26
N ARG A 37 23.64 -8.77 -10.79
CA ARG A 37 23.71 -8.27 -12.17
C ARG A 37 23.22 -9.30 -13.18
N TYR A 38 22.26 -8.90 -14.04
CA TYR A 38 21.59 -9.72 -15.06
C TYR A 38 20.69 -10.82 -14.51
N GLU A 39 20.40 -10.83 -13.24
CA GLU A 39 19.37 -11.67 -12.65
C GLU A 39 18.03 -10.94 -12.65
N LEU A 40 16.97 -11.70 -12.85
CA LEU A 40 15.60 -11.23 -12.80
C LEU A 40 14.88 -11.91 -11.64
N GLU A 41 14.28 -11.10 -10.79
CA GLU A 41 13.42 -11.55 -9.72
C GLU A 41 11.98 -11.12 -9.97
N MET A 42 11.06 -12.02 -9.76
CA MET A 42 9.63 -11.78 -9.83
C MET A 42 8.97 -12.15 -8.51
N GLN A 43 8.41 -11.17 -7.84
CA GLN A 43 7.60 -11.40 -6.65
C GLN A 43 6.15 -11.56 -7.09
N LEU A 44 5.70 -12.81 -7.07
CA LEU A 44 4.36 -13.18 -7.46
C LEU A 44 3.47 -13.27 -6.22
N LEU A 45 2.23 -12.80 -6.34
CA LEU A 45 1.22 -12.88 -5.29
C LEU A 45 1.68 -12.43 -3.89
N PRO A 46 2.38 -11.29 -3.77
CA PRO A 46 2.67 -10.75 -2.45
C PRO A 46 1.36 -10.21 -1.86
N VAL A 47 0.75 -10.95 -0.96
CA VAL A 47 -0.53 -10.58 -0.36
C VAL A 47 -0.33 -10.18 1.09
N ARG A 48 -0.88 -9.03 1.47
CA ARG A 48 -1.00 -8.56 2.85
C ARG A 48 -2.47 -8.32 3.17
N PHE A 49 -2.99 -9.05 4.14
CA PHE A 49 -4.31 -8.82 4.70
C PHE A 49 -4.18 -8.08 6.02
N GLU A 50 -4.93 -7.00 6.19
CA GLU A 50 -4.94 -6.21 7.41
C GLU A 50 -6.36 -6.07 7.94
N ARG A 51 -6.50 -6.21 9.26
CA ARG A 51 -7.73 -5.94 9.98
C ARG A 51 -7.51 -4.84 11.00
N PHE A 52 -8.18 -3.73 10.80
CA PHE A 52 -8.09 -2.57 11.67
C PHE A 52 -8.95 -2.73 12.94
N ALA A 53 -8.59 -2.02 14.00
CA ALA A 53 -9.36 -1.97 15.23
C ALA A 53 -10.80 -1.49 15.01
N SER A 54 -11.03 -0.65 14.00
CA SER A 54 -12.35 -0.20 13.56
C SER A 54 -13.21 -1.31 12.97
N GLY A 55 -12.66 -2.51 12.70
CA GLY A 55 -13.33 -3.59 11.98
C GLY A 55 -13.25 -3.51 10.47
N ALA A 56 -12.71 -2.43 9.91
CA ALA A 56 -12.38 -2.35 8.48
C ALA A 56 -11.31 -3.37 8.11
N THR A 57 -11.25 -3.78 6.84
CA THR A 57 -10.22 -4.68 6.33
C THR A 57 -9.59 -4.11 5.07
N ARG A 58 -8.32 -4.42 4.88
CA ARG A 58 -7.56 -4.06 3.68
C ARG A 58 -6.82 -5.28 3.16
N TRP A 59 -6.95 -5.54 1.87
CA TRP A 59 -6.09 -6.42 1.12
C TRP A 59 -5.16 -5.57 0.27
N ARG A 60 -3.90 -5.94 0.26
CA ARG A 60 -2.89 -5.34 -0.59
C ARG A 60 -2.09 -6.44 -1.26
N SER A 61 -1.81 -6.28 -2.55
CA SER A 61 -0.87 -7.11 -3.29
C SER A 61 0.03 -6.18 -4.08
N ASP A 62 1.34 -6.38 -3.97
CA ASP A 62 2.37 -5.56 -4.62
C ASP A 62 3.27 -6.43 -5.51
N PRO A 63 2.75 -7.01 -6.63
CA PRO A 63 3.60 -7.72 -7.58
C PRO A 63 4.76 -6.83 -8.00
N LYS A 64 5.97 -7.38 -7.92
CA LYS A 64 7.23 -6.66 -8.16
C LYS A 64 8.11 -7.44 -9.12
N LEU A 65 8.76 -6.71 -10.02
CA LEU A 65 9.80 -7.18 -10.89
C LEU A 65 11.08 -6.42 -10.54
N SER A 66 12.16 -7.12 -10.20
CA SER A 66 13.48 -6.55 -9.94
C SER A 66 14.49 -7.09 -10.94
N TYR A 67 15.34 -6.23 -11.47
CA TYR A 67 16.38 -6.61 -12.42
C TYR A 67 17.72 -5.95 -12.08
N GLY A 68 18.75 -6.75 -11.95
CA GLY A 68 20.11 -6.28 -11.73
C GLY A 68 20.72 -5.67 -13.02
N VAL A 69 20.68 -4.36 -13.17
CA VAL A 69 21.13 -3.66 -14.40
C VAL A 69 22.64 -3.49 -14.45
N ALA A 70 23.28 -3.35 -13.30
CA ALA A 70 24.72 -3.11 -13.17
C ALA A 70 25.27 -3.83 -11.91
N PRO A 71 26.58 -3.92 -11.71
CA PRO A 71 27.11 -4.36 -10.43
C PRO A 71 26.54 -3.52 -9.29
N PHE A 72 26.03 -4.19 -8.27
CA PHE A 72 25.47 -3.57 -7.07
C PHE A 72 24.26 -2.64 -7.29
N THR A 73 23.59 -2.74 -8.45
CA THR A 73 22.47 -1.88 -8.81
C THR A 73 21.31 -2.69 -9.37
N GLU A 74 20.14 -2.53 -8.79
CA GLU A 74 18.90 -3.05 -9.31
C GLU A 74 17.90 -1.95 -9.67
N LEU A 75 17.03 -2.26 -10.62
CA LEU A 75 15.81 -1.50 -10.92
C LEU A 75 14.60 -2.33 -10.57
N GLU A 76 13.58 -1.67 -10.08
CA GLU A 76 12.34 -2.28 -9.63
C GLU A 76 11.13 -1.66 -10.33
N LEU A 77 10.17 -2.52 -10.68
CA LEU A 77 8.85 -2.14 -11.15
C LEU A 77 7.81 -2.85 -10.28
N ARG A 78 6.85 -2.08 -9.71
CA ARG A 78 5.84 -2.61 -8.79
C ARG A 78 4.47 -2.02 -9.11
N ILE A 79 3.43 -2.85 -9.03
CA ILE A 79 2.04 -2.45 -9.28
C ILE A 79 1.22 -2.71 -8.02
N PRO A 80 1.04 -1.71 -7.13
CA PRO A 80 0.20 -1.87 -5.95
C PRO A 80 -1.26 -2.12 -6.31
N LEU A 81 -1.81 -3.24 -5.87
CA LEU A 81 -3.22 -3.60 -5.96
C LEU A 81 -3.82 -3.47 -4.57
N LEU A 82 -4.92 -2.75 -4.45
CA LEU A 82 -5.55 -2.43 -3.17
C LEU A 82 -7.03 -2.81 -3.20
N GLN A 83 -7.50 -3.40 -2.10
CA GLN A 83 -8.91 -3.54 -1.81
C GLN A 83 -9.18 -3.13 -0.37
N VAL A 84 -10.10 -2.22 -0.17
CA VAL A 84 -10.51 -1.73 1.15
C VAL A 84 -11.99 -2.00 1.33
N ASN A 85 -12.33 -2.72 2.39
CA ASN A 85 -13.70 -2.93 2.81
C ASN A 85 -13.94 -2.04 4.04
N ALA A 86 -14.96 -1.20 3.95
CA ALA A 86 -15.35 -0.35 5.07
C ALA A 86 -15.91 -1.20 6.22
N GLN A 87 -15.98 -0.58 7.41
CA GLN A 87 -16.55 -1.18 8.61
C GLN A 87 -17.98 -1.68 8.36
N ARG A 88 -18.41 -2.71 9.10
CA ARG A 88 -19.79 -3.20 9.14
C ARG A 88 -20.77 -2.04 9.39
N GLY A 89 -21.59 -1.68 8.41
CA GLY A 89 -22.59 -0.62 8.56
C GLY A 89 -22.91 0.22 7.34
N GLY A 90 -22.39 -0.14 6.13
CA GLY A 90 -22.85 0.49 4.89
C GLY A 90 -21.80 1.10 3.97
N GLY A 91 -20.52 1.02 4.30
CA GLY A 91 -19.47 1.48 3.39
C GLY A 91 -19.27 0.49 2.23
N ARG A 92 -19.17 1.02 1.00
CA ARG A 92 -18.89 0.20 -0.18
C ARG A 92 -17.43 -0.27 -0.17
N SER A 93 -17.20 -1.52 -0.54
CA SER A 93 -15.86 -2.01 -0.87
C SER A 93 -15.31 -1.26 -2.08
N LYS A 94 -14.03 -0.87 -2.02
CA LYS A 94 -13.31 -0.29 -3.16
C LYS A 94 -12.10 -1.14 -3.46
N ALA A 95 -11.87 -1.41 -4.75
CA ALA A 95 -10.70 -2.14 -5.20
C ALA A 95 -10.14 -1.50 -6.47
N GLY A 96 -8.84 -1.64 -6.69
CA GLY A 96 -8.19 -1.13 -7.89
C GLY A 96 -6.68 -1.01 -7.76
N ILE A 97 -6.07 -0.47 -8.80
CA ILE A 97 -4.64 -0.19 -8.87
C ILE A 97 -4.36 1.06 -8.02
N GLY A 98 -3.36 0.96 -7.15
CA GLY A 98 -2.91 2.02 -6.23
C GLY A 98 -1.77 2.88 -6.76
N GLY A 99 -1.26 2.59 -7.97
CA GLY A 99 -0.18 3.32 -8.60
C GLY A 99 0.68 2.43 -9.49
N LEU A 100 1.69 3.02 -10.11
CA LEU A 100 2.80 2.34 -10.75
C LEU A 100 4.08 2.83 -10.09
N ALA A 101 4.77 1.94 -9.36
CA ALA A 101 6.01 2.27 -8.67
C ALA A 101 7.21 1.89 -9.52
N ILE A 102 8.14 2.81 -9.68
CA ILE A 102 9.43 2.61 -10.31
C ILE A 102 10.48 2.98 -9.27
N GLY A 103 11.37 2.05 -8.98
CA GLY A 103 12.38 2.21 -7.96
C GLY A 103 13.72 1.61 -8.36
N GLY A 104 14.65 1.69 -7.44
CA GLY A 104 15.94 1.04 -7.55
C GLY A 104 16.73 1.10 -6.25
N LEU A 105 17.69 0.21 -6.14
CA LEU A 105 18.60 0.11 -5.02
C LEU A 105 20.02 0.03 -5.53
N HIS A 106 20.94 0.77 -4.90
CA HIS A 106 22.37 0.74 -5.19
C HIS A 106 23.16 0.52 -3.90
N ALA A 107 23.91 -0.57 -3.83
CA ALA A 107 24.81 -0.81 -2.72
C ALA A 107 26.09 0.01 -2.88
N ILE A 108 26.33 0.91 -1.92
CA ILE A 108 27.51 1.80 -1.88
C ILE A 108 28.71 1.06 -1.31
N THR A 109 28.48 0.27 -0.24
CA THR A 109 29.53 -0.52 0.39
C THR A 109 29.07 -1.97 0.53
N LEU A 110 30.03 -2.89 0.40
CA LEU A 110 29.84 -4.29 0.74
C LEU A 110 30.18 -4.54 2.19
N GLU A 111 29.54 -5.52 2.80
CA GLU A 111 29.88 -5.93 4.17
C GLU A 111 31.31 -6.49 4.23
N THR A 112 32.07 -6.00 5.21
CA THR A 112 33.39 -6.55 5.58
C THR A 112 33.39 -6.92 7.05
N GLY A 113 34.48 -7.42 7.58
CA GLY A 113 34.60 -7.69 9.02
C GLY A 113 34.27 -6.48 9.88
N ALA A 114 34.73 -5.30 9.51
CA ALA A 114 34.56 -4.05 10.27
C ALA A 114 33.35 -3.22 9.82
N LEU A 115 33.09 -3.13 8.50
CA LEU A 115 32.09 -2.23 7.92
C LEU A 115 30.78 -2.97 7.60
N PRO A 116 29.61 -2.35 7.82
CA PRO A 116 28.34 -2.87 7.31
C PRO A 116 28.24 -2.71 5.79
N ALA A 117 27.39 -3.49 5.15
CA ALA A 117 26.88 -3.14 3.84
C ALA A 117 25.96 -1.94 3.96
N ILE A 118 26.08 -0.98 3.05
CA ILE A 118 25.21 0.22 2.99
C ILE A 118 24.67 0.33 1.57
N ALA A 119 23.36 0.54 1.45
CA ALA A 119 22.69 0.79 0.19
C ALA A 119 21.83 2.05 0.25
N LEU A 120 21.60 2.67 -0.91
CA LEU A 120 20.61 3.70 -1.13
C LEU A 120 19.51 3.14 -2.01
N ALA A 121 18.26 3.37 -1.61
CA ALA A 121 17.09 3.05 -2.41
C ALA A 121 16.27 4.31 -2.67
N GLY A 122 15.65 4.35 -3.85
CA GLY A 122 14.72 5.40 -4.23
C GLY A 122 13.52 4.82 -4.96
N GLU A 123 12.34 5.42 -4.78
CA GLU A 123 11.12 4.98 -5.44
C GLU A 123 10.27 6.21 -5.81
N TRP A 124 9.67 6.16 -6.98
CA TRP A 124 8.60 7.05 -7.41
C TRP A 124 7.35 6.24 -7.71
N ILE A 125 6.22 6.67 -7.17
CA ILE A 125 4.92 6.06 -7.42
C ILE A 125 4.10 7.03 -8.25
N ALA A 126 3.85 6.66 -9.51
CA ALA A 126 2.96 7.40 -10.41
C ALA A 126 1.50 7.24 -9.97
N PRO A 127 0.68 8.30 -10.06
CA PRO A 127 -0.71 8.29 -9.64
C PRO A 127 -1.62 7.64 -10.71
N VAL A 128 -1.42 6.35 -10.95
CA VAL A 128 -2.14 5.57 -11.96
C VAL A 128 -3.13 4.62 -11.27
N GLY A 129 -4.39 4.64 -11.72
CA GLY A 129 -5.42 3.73 -11.23
C GLY A 129 -6.41 4.34 -10.24
N GLY A 130 -7.53 3.65 -10.04
CA GLY A 130 -8.67 4.16 -9.26
C GLY A 130 -8.44 4.26 -7.76
N MET A 131 -7.40 3.59 -7.23
CA MET A 131 -7.02 3.61 -5.82
C MET A 131 -5.70 4.37 -5.59
N SER A 132 -5.16 5.01 -6.62
CA SER A 132 -3.94 5.81 -6.51
C SER A 132 -4.16 7.09 -5.70
N ALA A 133 -3.07 7.58 -5.12
CA ALA A 133 -3.02 8.92 -4.58
C ALA A 133 -3.23 9.97 -5.68
N PRO A 134 -3.75 11.16 -5.38
CA PRO A 134 -4.02 12.19 -6.40
C PRO A 134 -2.76 12.74 -7.06
N VAL A 135 -1.63 12.71 -6.36
CA VAL A 135 -0.32 13.18 -6.83
C VAL A 135 0.71 12.08 -6.62
N GLY A 136 1.69 11.99 -7.51
CA GLY A 136 2.80 11.06 -7.38
C GLY A 136 3.58 11.27 -6.09
N SER A 137 4.09 10.18 -5.53
CA SER A 137 4.91 10.20 -4.31
C SER A 137 6.33 9.74 -4.59
N TYR A 138 7.27 10.28 -3.82
CA TYR A 138 8.70 9.94 -3.89
C TYR A 138 9.15 9.46 -2.53
N SER A 139 10.10 8.55 -2.51
CA SER A 139 10.80 8.16 -1.30
C SER A 139 12.27 7.89 -1.57
N ALA A 140 13.09 8.16 -0.57
CA ALA A 140 14.49 7.80 -0.54
C ALA A 140 14.79 7.11 0.80
N LYS A 141 15.67 6.12 0.78
CA LYS A 141 15.99 5.29 1.94
C LYS A 141 17.48 4.95 1.96
N VAL A 142 18.05 4.96 3.15
CA VAL A 142 19.35 4.38 3.46
C VAL A 142 19.12 3.06 4.16
N ILE A 143 19.86 2.04 3.76
CA ILE A 143 19.76 0.69 4.28
C ILE A 143 21.14 0.26 4.75
N GLY A 144 21.26 -0.21 5.98
CA GLY A 144 22.46 -0.79 6.54
C GLY A 144 22.24 -2.25 6.93
N THR A 145 23.19 -3.13 6.59
CA THR A 145 23.12 -4.56 6.97
C THR A 145 24.46 -4.99 7.57
N LYS A 146 24.42 -5.62 8.73
CA LYS A 146 25.61 -6.16 9.41
C LYS A 146 25.37 -7.56 9.95
N THR A 147 26.25 -8.49 9.59
CA THR A 147 26.26 -9.85 10.12
C THR A 147 26.99 -9.92 11.44
N LEU A 148 26.26 -10.21 12.51
CA LEU A 148 26.75 -10.48 13.84
C LEU A 148 26.42 -11.92 14.18
N LYS A 149 27.23 -12.88 13.72
CA LYS A 149 26.92 -14.33 13.82
C LYS A 149 26.40 -14.71 15.21
N PRO A 150 25.25 -15.40 15.31
CA PRO A 150 24.50 -16.05 14.21
C PRO A 150 23.40 -15.18 13.59
N LEU A 151 23.29 -13.92 13.92
CA LEU A 151 22.26 -12.98 13.47
C LEU A 151 22.79 -12.04 12.41
N ARG A 152 21.89 -11.52 11.55
CA ARG A 152 22.09 -10.29 10.80
C ARG A 152 21.20 -9.19 11.37
N VAL A 153 21.70 -7.99 11.38
CA VAL A 153 20.99 -6.78 11.84
C VAL A 153 20.84 -5.83 10.67
N HIS A 154 19.66 -5.29 10.50
CA HIS A 154 19.30 -4.37 9.44
C HIS A 154 18.80 -3.06 10.03
N LEU A 155 19.24 -1.95 9.47
CA LEU A 155 18.79 -0.61 9.83
C LEU A 155 18.32 0.10 8.57
N ASN A 156 17.08 0.55 8.57
CA ASN A 156 16.52 1.34 7.48
C ASN A 156 16.12 2.72 8.00
N ALA A 157 16.45 3.76 7.24
CA ALA A 157 16.01 5.12 7.50
C ALA A 157 15.60 5.77 6.18
N GLY A 158 14.39 6.28 6.10
CA GLY A 158 13.84 6.80 4.86
C GLY A 158 12.98 8.04 5.07
N PHE A 159 12.91 8.82 4.01
CA PHE A 159 12.09 10.00 3.91
C PHE A 159 11.33 9.98 2.59
N GLY A 160 10.10 10.50 2.58
CA GLY A 160 9.30 10.54 1.37
C GLY A 160 8.14 11.51 1.46
N THR A 161 7.43 11.63 0.33
CA THR A 161 6.21 12.39 0.24
C THR A 161 5.00 11.45 0.31
N TRP A 162 3.89 11.96 0.72
CA TRP A 162 2.59 11.32 0.61
C TRP A 162 1.57 12.36 0.13
N SER A 163 0.51 11.91 -0.52
CA SER A 163 -0.56 12.81 -0.94
C SER A 163 -1.91 12.25 -0.54
N ARG A 164 -2.83 13.15 -0.22
CA ARG A 164 -4.18 12.84 0.19
C ARG A 164 -5.15 13.59 -0.69
N ARG A 165 -6.19 12.90 -1.17
CA ARG A 165 -7.34 13.57 -1.76
C ARG A 165 -8.08 14.30 -0.64
N PRO A 166 -8.42 15.59 -0.79
CA PRO A 166 -9.25 16.27 0.19
C PRO A 166 -10.54 15.47 0.38
N PRO A 167 -11.11 15.44 1.59
CA PRO A 167 -12.42 14.88 1.77
C PRO A 167 -13.38 15.61 0.82
N PRO A 168 -14.35 14.92 0.23
CA PRO A 168 -15.40 15.60 -0.54
C PRO A 168 -15.97 16.72 0.34
N PRO A 169 -16.31 17.88 -0.25
CA PRO A 169 -16.97 18.94 0.50
C PRO A 169 -18.08 18.31 1.33
N ALA A 170 -18.14 18.69 2.59
CA ALA A 170 -19.23 18.23 3.45
C ALA A 170 -20.53 18.49 2.67
N ALA A 171 -21.33 17.44 2.50
CA ALA A 171 -22.65 17.63 1.91
C ALA A 171 -23.33 18.75 2.68
N PRO A 172 -23.95 19.72 2.00
CA PRO A 172 -24.62 20.82 2.68
C PRO A 172 -25.53 20.20 3.74
N SER A 173 -25.33 20.62 4.98
CA SER A 173 -26.14 20.13 6.09
C SER A 173 -27.60 20.60 5.82
N CYS A 174 -28.40 19.64 5.36
CA CYS A 174 -29.83 19.93 5.18
C CYS A 174 -30.42 20.28 6.52
N PRO A 175 -31.12 21.44 6.67
CA PRO A 175 -31.75 21.81 7.93
C PRO A 175 -32.76 20.73 8.33
N THR A 176 -32.60 20.21 9.55
CA THR A 176 -33.50 19.20 10.12
C THR A 176 -34.88 19.74 10.41
N VAL A 177 -35.00 21.07 10.51
CA VAL A 177 -36.27 21.81 10.69
C VAL A 177 -36.34 22.83 9.56
N ILE A 178 -37.34 22.71 8.72
CA ILE A 178 -37.62 23.67 7.65
C ILE A 178 -38.63 24.70 8.25
N GLU A 179 -38.12 25.86 8.56
CA GLU A 179 -39.02 26.97 8.90
C GLU A 179 -39.79 27.46 7.67
N PRO A 180 -41.05 27.86 7.79
CA PRO A 180 -41.83 28.41 6.67
C PRO A 180 -41.09 29.62 6.05
N GLY A 181 -40.73 29.50 4.76
CA GLY A 181 -40.03 30.58 4.05
C GLY A 181 -38.52 30.32 3.84
N THR A 182 -37.96 29.24 4.37
CA THR A 182 -36.55 28.88 4.15
C THR A 182 -36.37 28.27 2.74
N VAL A 183 -35.48 28.86 1.95
CA VAL A 183 -35.10 28.29 0.64
C VAL A 183 -34.23 27.06 0.89
N VAL A 184 -34.79 25.89 0.66
CA VAL A 184 -34.04 24.63 0.78
C VAL A 184 -33.13 24.47 -0.45
N PRO A 185 -31.82 24.24 -0.29
CA PRO A 185 -30.96 23.97 -1.44
C PRO A 185 -31.50 22.80 -2.25
N PRO A 186 -31.38 22.82 -3.61
CA PRO A 186 -31.93 21.76 -4.47
C PRO A 186 -31.33 20.37 -4.18
N GLU A 187 -30.16 20.32 -3.59
CA GLU A 187 -29.47 19.10 -3.19
C GLU A 187 -30.09 18.42 -1.95
N CYS A 188 -30.89 19.12 -1.18
CA CYS A 188 -31.63 18.61 -0.03
C CYS A 188 -33.04 18.08 -0.43
N GLY A 189 -33.41 18.19 -1.70
CA GLY A 189 -34.72 17.78 -2.23
C GLY A 189 -34.86 16.29 -2.59
N GLY A 190 -33.97 15.45 -2.11
CA GLY A 190 -34.04 13.99 -2.29
C GLY A 190 -35.18 13.38 -1.49
N GLY A 191 -36.36 13.27 -2.12
CA GLY A 191 -37.49 12.49 -1.61
C GLY A 191 -38.04 13.04 -0.31
N ILE A 192 -39.08 13.85 -0.39
CA ILE A 192 -40.00 13.99 0.74
C ILE A 192 -40.38 12.56 1.13
N PRO A 193 -40.06 12.07 2.34
CA PRO A 193 -40.62 10.82 2.79
C PRO A 193 -42.12 10.98 2.65
N SER A 194 -42.74 10.11 1.84
CA SER A 194 -44.20 10.06 1.75
C SER A 194 -44.68 9.97 3.18
N VAL A 195 -45.30 11.06 3.64
CA VAL A 195 -46.00 11.07 4.92
C VAL A 195 -46.94 9.86 4.80
N PRO A 196 -46.81 8.86 5.66
CA PRO A 196 -47.78 7.76 5.62
C PRO A 196 -49.15 8.43 5.80
N ASP A 197 -50.06 8.10 4.89
CA ASP A 197 -51.49 8.46 5.02
C ASP A 197 -51.99 7.86 6.32
N THR A 198 -51.72 8.52 7.41
CA THR A 198 -52.35 8.26 8.69
C THR A 198 -53.73 8.88 8.58
N PRO A 199 -54.78 8.08 8.56
CA PRO A 199 -56.13 8.62 8.64
C PRO A 199 -56.19 9.44 9.94
N CYS A 200 -56.72 10.66 9.84
CA CYS A 200 -56.97 11.51 11.01
C CYS A 200 -57.98 10.80 11.90
N ASP A 201 -57.51 9.98 12.84
CA ASP A 201 -58.36 9.29 13.79
C ASP A 201 -58.90 10.26 14.82
N ARG A 202 -60.20 10.17 15.05
CA ARG A 202 -60.96 10.99 15.99
C ARG A 202 -60.47 10.72 17.41
N ILE A 203 -59.85 11.69 17.99
CA ILE A 203 -59.73 11.73 19.44
C ILE A 203 -60.52 12.97 19.92
N GLY A 204 -61.64 12.70 20.58
CA GLY A 204 -62.33 13.65 21.40
C GLY A 204 -62.97 14.85 20.71
N GLY A 205 -64.08 14.68 20.01
CA GLY A 205 -65.11 15.71 19.87
C GLY A 205 -64.85 17.06 19.19
N ALA A 206 -63.67 17.39 18.75
CA ALA A 206 -63.37 18.61 18.04
C ALA A 206 -62.93 18.34 16.59
N ARG A 207 -63.66 18.91 15.63
CA ARG A 207 -63.29 18.87 14.21
C ARG A 207 -62.12 19.81 13.95
N PHE A 208 -60.91 19.33 13.82
CA PHE A 208 -59.84 20.08 13.22
C PHE A 208 -59.85 19.89 11.71
N ALA A 209 -60.11 20.98 10.99
CA ALA A 209 -60.05 21.00 9.54
C ALA A 209 -58.57 20.90 9.14
N CYS A 210 -58.17 19.78 8.58
CA CYS A 210 -56.88 19.64 7.91
C CYS A 210 -56.93 20.49 6.63
N LEU A 211 -56.53 21.73 6.68
CA LEU A 211 -56.33 22.57 5.49
C LEU A 211 -55.06 22.09 4.77
N ALA A 212 -55.28 21.24 3.76
CA ALA A 212 -54.28 20.94 2.75
C ALA A 212 -53.99 22.27 2.00
N ARG A 213 -52.92 22.97 2.42
CA ARG A 213 -52.33 24.00 1.59
C ARG A 213 -51.49 23.29 0.52
N THR A 214 -52.02 23.22 -0.68
CA THR A 214 -51.25 22.95 -1.87
C THR A 214 -50.13 23.98 -1.98
N PRO A 215 -48.85 23.58 -2.08
CA PRO A 215 -47.79 24.54 -2.37
C PRO A 215 -48.03 25.07 -3.78
N VAL A 216 -48.30 26.38 -3.92
CA VAL A 216 -48.26 27.06 -5.19
C VAL A 216 -46.80 27.10 -5.63
N VAL A 217 -46.46 26.24 -6.57
CA VAL A 217 -45.18 26.29 -7.28
C VAL A 217 -45.27 27.43 -8.26
N GLU A 218 -44.89 28.63 -7.83
CA GLU A 218 -44.69 29.78 -8.70
C GLU A 218 -43.45 29.48 -9.56
N ARG A 219 -43.65 29.18 -10.84
CA ARG A 219 -42.59 29.04 -11.83
C ARG A 219 -41.97 30.44 -12.02
N ALA A 220 -40.87 30.70 -11.36
CA ALA A 220 -39.98 31.80 -11.71
C ALA A 220 -39.30 31.50 -13.05
N SER A 221 -39.94 31.92 -14.16
CA SER A 221 -39.34 31.98 -15.47
C SER A 221 -38.37 33.17 -15.53
N GLY A 222 -37.07 32.86 -15.70
CA GLY A 222 -36.13 33.88 -16.21
C GLY A 222 -34.99 34.31 -15.27
N ALA A 223 -34.42 33.46 -14.46
CA ALA A 223 -33.08 33.67 -13.95
C ALA A 223 -32.10 32.82 -14.73
N ARG A 224 -31.32 33.44 -15.64
CA ARG A 224 -30.11 32.85 -16.16
C ARG A 224 -29.20 32.57 -14.97
N SER A 225 -29.07 31.30 -14.60
CA SER A 225 -28.09 30.89 -13.63
C SER A 225 -26.72 31.28 -14.20
N ALA A 226 -26.10 32.30 -13.65
CA ALA A 226 -24.68 32.50 -13.74
C ALA A 226 -24.07 31.23 -13.07
N GLN A 227 -23.72 30.26 -13.89
CA GLN A 227 -22.83 29.20 -13.44
C GLN A 227 -21.51 29.89 -13.10
N THR A 228 -21.40 30.29 -11.84
CA THR A 228 -20.10 30.54 -11.25
C THR A 228 -19.40 29.20 -11.30
N ASN A 229 -18.57 28.99 -12.32
CA ASN A 229 -17.57 27.94 -12.33
C ASN A 229 -16.65 28.27 -11.14
N VAL A 230 -17.06 27.83 -9.94
CA VAL A 230 -16.13 27.67 -8.83
C VAL A 230 -15.18 26.59 -9.36
N ALA A 231 -14.06 27.02 -9.88
CA ALA A 231 -12.94 26.15 -10.11
C ALA A 231 -12.66 25.50 -8.75
N ILE A 232 -13.15 24.26 -8.57
CA ILE A 232 -12.75 23.41 -7.47
C ILE A 232 -11.27 23.17 -7.76
N THR A 233 -10.41 24.03 -7.23
CA THR A 233 -8.99 23.76 -7.15
C THR A 233 -8.91 22.53 -6.29
N ASP A 234 -8.67 21.38 -6.93
CA ASP A 234 -8.41 20.09 -6.30
C ASP A 234 -7.09 20.25 -5.52
N THR A 235 -7.18 20.89 -4.36
CA THR A 235 -6.04 21.13 -3.46
C THR A 235 -5.69 19.83 -2.78
N SER A 236 -5.10 18.91 -3.55
CA SER A 236 -4.48 17.72 -2.99
C SER A 236 -3.38 18.17 -2.03
N SER A 237 -3.51 17.83 -0.77
CA SER A 237 -2.46 18.10 0.20
C SER A 237 -1.32 17.09 0.03
N VAL A 238 -0.13 17.61 -0.22
CA VAL A 238 1.11 16.84 -0.20
C VAL A 238 1.76 17.05 1.15
N GLY A 239 2.11 15.95 1.81
CA GLY A 239 2.83 15.96 3.08
C GLY A 239 4.13 15.16 2.98
N TYR A 240 4.86 15.13 4.08
CA TYR A 240 6.11 14.40 4.21
C TYR A 240 5.96 13.30 5.25
N ARG A 241 6.72 12.22 5.06
CA ARG A 241 6.84 11.16 6.05
C ARG A 241 8.28 10.75 6.21
N TRP A 242 8.65 10.37 7.41
CA TRP A 242 9.86 9.61 7.64
C TRP A 242 9.52 8.22 8.17
N VAL A 243 10.40 7.27 7.88
CA VAL A 243 10.30 5.88 8.31
C VAL A 243 11.66 5.46 8.83
N SER A 244 11.70 4.79 9.97
CA SER A 244 12.91 4.17 10.50
C SER A 244 12.56 2.76 10.96
N GLY A 245 13.43 1.79 10.66
CA GLY A 245 13.21 0.40 11.01
C GLY A 245 14.48 -0.28 11.47
N LEU A 246 14.35 -1.14 12.48
CA LEU A 246 15.36 -2.06 12.95
C LEU A 246 14.85 -3.48 12.71
N GLY A 247 15.62 -4.28 11.99
CA GLY A 247 15.34 -5.68 11.72
C GLY A 247 16.47 -6.58 12.19
N VAL A 248 16.11 -7.80 12.53
CA VAL A 248 17.05 -8.88 12.78
C VAL A 248 16.58 -10.13 12.07
N ASP A 249 17.52 -10.90 11.56
CA ASP A 249 17.22 -12.21 11.01
C ASP A 249 18.23 -13.28 11.41
N ARG A 250 17.81 -14.51 11.28
CA ARG A 250 18.64 -15.70 11.43
C ARG A 250 18.35 -16.72 10.35
N ALA A 251 19.39 -17.09 9.66
CA ALA A 251 19.33 -18.15 8.65
C ALA A 251 19.63 -19.52 9.26
N PHE A 252 18.82 -20.50 8.90
CA PHE A 252 18.96 -21.91 9.21
C PHE A 252 19.32 -22.64 7.89
N ALA A 253 20.61 -22.67 7.58
CA ALA A 253 21.11 -23.13 6.28
C ALA A 253 20.65 -24.54 5.93
N LEU A 254 20.70 -25.49 6.87
CA LEU A 254 20.26 -26.88 6.67
C LEU A 254 18.77 -27.01 6.34
N ALA A 255 17.96 -26.07 6.77
CA ALA A 255 16.52 -26.02 6.50
C ALA A 255 16.16 -25.07 5.33
N SER A 256 17.15 -24.42 4.74
CA SER A 256 16.95 -23.35 3.72
C SER A 256 15.87 -22.35 4.14
N THR A 257 15.91 -21.96 5.42
CA THR A 257 14.89 -21.15 6.07
C THR A 257 15.54 -19.96 6.76
N LEU A 258 14.89 -18.79 6.67
CA LEU A 258 15.25 -17.58 7.38
C LEU A 258 14.07 -17.16 8.25
N VAL A 259 14.34 -16.81 9.48
CA VAL A 259 13.37 -16.22 10.42
C VAL A 259 13.77 -14.78 10.64
N SER A 260 12.85 -13.86 10.52
CA SER A 260 13.07 -12.43 10.69
C SER A 260 12.10 -11.80 11.68
N ALA A 261 12.55 -10.73 12.31
CA ALA A 261 11.72 -9.86 13.13
C ALA A 261 12.11 -8.41 12.87
N ASP A 262 11.15 -7.52 12.82
CA ASP A 262 11.43 -6.08 12.73
C ASP A 262 10.48 -5.22 13.56
N VAL A 263 10.95 -4.00 13.84
CA VAL A 263 10.19 -2.91 14.44
C VAL A 263 10.38 -1.68 13.58
N VAL A 264 9.28 -1.03 13.23
CA VAL A 264 9.28 0.15 12.37
C VAL A 264 8.53 1.28 13.05
N ALA A 265 9.14 2.46 13.02
CA ALA A 265 8.57 3.74 13.41
C ALA A 265 8.30 4.57 12.15
N GLU A 266 7.10 5.13 12.04
CA GLU A 266 6.67 5.96 10.92
C GLU A 266 5.97 7.22 11.44
N ARG A 267 6.25 8.38 10.86
CA ARG A 267 5.57 9.64 11.19
C ARG A 267 5.17 10.38 9.94
N PHE A 268 3.90 10.75 9.86
CA PHE A 268 3.34 11.60 8.81
C PHE A 268 3.37 13.05 9.26
N ILE A 269 4.34 13.83 8.75
CA ILE A 269 4.53 15.22 9.13
C ILE A 269 3.37 16.07 8.59
N GLY A 270 2.75 16.84 9.47
CA GLY A 270 1.60 17.70 9.13
C GLY A 270 0.25 16.98 9.09
N LEU A 271 0.21 15.67 9.37
CA LEU A 271 -1.04 14.91 9.47
C LEU A 271 -1.36 14.51 10.92
N TYR A 272 -0.36 13.97 11.61
CA TYR A 272 -0.46 13.56 13.02
C TYR A 272 0.83 13.91 13.74
N ASP A 273 0.74 14.21 15.03
CA ASP A 273 1.92 14.43 15.89
C ASP A 273 2.46 13.13 16.50
N SER A 274 1.73 12.02 16.33
CA SER A 274 2.12 10.71 16.86
C SER A 274 3.05 9.96 15.89
N ILE A 275 3.89 9.12 16.48
CA ILE A 275 4.68 8.13 15.74
C ILE A 275 3.89 6.83 15.71
N ASP A 276 3.71 6.27 14.53
CA ASP A 276 3.09 4.97 14.32
C ASP A 276 4.16 3.87 14.44
N TRP A 277 3.97 2.97 15.40
CA TRP A 277 4.84 1.84 15.63
C TRP A 277 4.22 0.56 15.12
N SER A 278 5.02 -0.27 14.46
CA SER A 278 4.66 -1.63 14.08
C SER A 278 5.78 -2.61 14.38
N ALA A 279 5.42 -3.87 14.65
CA ALA A 279 6.36 -4.97 14.72
C ALA A 279 5.86 -6.11 13.84
N GLU A 280 6.80 -6.81 13.22
CA GLU A 280 6.54 -7.90 12.30
C GLU A 280 7.44 -9.09 12.62
N LEU A 281 6.91 -10.29 12.42
CA LEU A 281 7.64 -11.56 12.49
C LEU A 281 7.41 -12.30 11.19
N GLY A 282 8.47 -12.88 10.64
CA GLY A 282 8.38 -13.55 9.38
C GLY A 282 9.27 -14.77 9.25
N VAL A 283 8.87 -15.62 8.30
CA VAL A 283 9.63 -16.78 7.88
C VAL A 283 9.74 -16.75 6.36
N ARG A 284 10.93 -17.00 5.86
CA ARG A 284 11.21 -17.15 4.44
C ARG A 284 11.86 -18.48 4.20
N ARG A 285 11.34 -19.27 3.26
CA ARG A 285 11.82 -20.64 2.98
C ARG A 285 12.03 -20.84 1.50
N GLN A 286 13.20 -21.32 1.14
CA GLN A 286 13.48 -21.75 -0.21
C GLN A 286 12.87 -23.13 -0.45
N LEU A 287 11.94 -23.21 -1.41
CA LEU A 287 11.25 -24.45 -1.77
C LEU A 287 11.99 -25.20 -2.90
N THR A 288 12.52 -24.45 -3.86
CA THR A 288 13.34 -24.94 -4.96
C THR A 288 14.50 -23.98 -5.18
N PRO A 289 15.50 -24.31 -6.01
CA PRO A 289 16.58 -23.38 -6.35
C PRO A 289 16.11 -22.01 -6.88
N THR A 290 14.90 -21.92 -7.42
CA THR A 290 14.37 -20.69 -8.03
C THR A 290 13.12 -20.16 -7.36
N VAL A 291 12.57 -20.84 -6.34
CA VAL A 291 11.31 -20.46 -5.69
C VAL A 291 11.50 -20.32 -4.20
N VAL A 292 11.12 -19.16 -3.69
CA VAL A 292 11.10 -18.85 -2.26
C VAL A 292 9.68 -18.53 -1.85
N PHE A 293 9.23 -19.10 -0.75
CA PHE A 293 7.98 -18.78 -0.08
C PHE A 293 8.26 -17.92 1.15
N ASP A 294 7.43 -16.94 1.42
CA ASP A 294 7.46 -16.13 2.62
C ASP A 294 6.09 -16.04 3.29
N PHE A 295 6.12 -15.94 4.62
CA PHE A 295 4.95 -15.77 5.46
C PHE A 295 5.31 -14.87 6.65
N GLY A 296 4.41 -14.00 7.06
CA GLY A 296 4.62 -13.10 8.18
C GLY A 296 3.34 -12.68 8.87
N ILE A 297 3.50 -12.23 10.10
CA ILE A 297 2.45 -11.59 10.89
C ILE A 297 2.95 -10.25 11.37
N ALA A 298 2.06 -9.27 11.44
CA ALA A 298 2.39 -7.92 11.84
C ALA A 298 1.33 -7.33 12.76
N ARG A 299 1.76 -6.41 13.61
CA ARG A 299 0.87 -5.59 14.43
C ARG A 299 1.30 -4.14 14.41
N HIS A 300 0.35 -3.25 14.15
CA HIS A 300 0.48 -1.81 14.35
C HIS A 300 -0.09 -1.46 15.72
N PHE A 301 0.73 -0.86 16.59
CA PHE A 301 0.40 -0.65 18.01
C PHE A 301 -0.18 0.72 18.28
N THR A 302 0.19 1.72 17.49
CA THR A 302 -0.12 3.13 17.74
C THR A 302 -0.67 3.78 16.49
N GLY A 303 -1.20 5.00 16.65
CA GLY A 303 -1.75 5.79 15.57
C GLY A 303 -3.19 5.45 15.22
N VAL A 304 -3.64 6.08 14.14
CA VAL A 304 -5.04 5.95 13.65
C VAL A 304 -5.29 4.58 13.02
N ALA A 305 -4.24 3.84 12.74
CA ALA A 305 -4.26 2.61 11.95
C ALA A 305 -3.90 1.36 12.74
N MET A 306 -4.21 1.32 14.08
CA MET A 306 -4.02 0.07 14.84
C MET A 306 -4.64 -1.10 14.08
N SER A 307 -3.80 -2.10 13.75
CA SER A 307 -4.23 -3.25 12.96
C SER A 307 -3.38 -4.47 13.23
N ASN A 308 -3.94 -5.64 12.92
CA ASN A 308 -3.17 -6.87 12.78
C ASN A 308 -3.11 -7.21 11.29
N ALA A 309 -1.97 -7.74 10.85
CA ALA A 309 -1.80 -8.14 9.47
C ALA A 309 -1.18 -9.54 9.34
N VAL A 310 -1.46 -10.16 8.22
CA VAL A 310 -0.83 -11.40 7.76
C VAL A 310 -0.30 -11.16 6.37
N THR A 311 0.93 -11.59 6.10
CA THR A 311 1.57 -11.51 4.79
C THR A 311 1.91 -12.91 4.29
N ALA A 312 1.79 -13.11 2.98
CA ALA A 312 2.28 -14.31 2.31
C ALA A 312 2.72 -13.95 0.90
N GLY A 313 3.68 -14.68 0.37
CA GLY A 313 4.14 -14.43 -0.99
C GLY A 313 5.02 -15.54 -1.55
N ILE A 314 5.23 -15.45 -2.85
CA ILE A 314 6.12 -16.33 -3.61
C ILE A 314 7.04 -15.44 -4.43
N THR A 315 8.33 -15.70 -4.32
CA THR A 315 9.38 -15.08 -5.14
C THR A 315 9.95 -16.12 -6.09
N TYR A 316 10.04 -15.76 -7.36
CA TYR A 316 10.70 -16.55 -8.39
C TYR A 316 11.93 -15.80 -8.89
N GLY A 317 13.11 -16.43 -8.81
CA GLY A 317 14.35 -15.94 -9.36
C GLY A 317 14.69 -16.68 -10.67
N ALA A 318 14.83 -15.94 -11.77
CA ALA A 318 15.28 -16.49 -13.03
C ALA A 318 16.81 -16.49 -13.08
N PRO A 319 17.45 -17.65 -13.25
CA PRO A 319 18.90 -17.74 -13.32
C PRO A 319 19.45 -17.08 -14.59
N ARG A 320 20.63 -16.50 -14.48
CA ARG A 320 21.33 -15.76 -15.56
C ARG A 320 21.43 -16.47 -16.90
N GLN A 321 21.48 -17.80 -16.92
CA GLN A 321 21.66 -18.58 -18.15
C GLN A 321 20.43 -18.59 -19.06
N SER A 322 19.24 -18.52 -18.53
CA SER A 322 17.99 -18.56 -19.32
C SER A 322 17.78 -17.37 -20.23
N LEU A 323 18.37 -16.22 -19.92
CA LEU A 323 18.28 -15.00 -20.73
C LEU A 323 19.33 -14.94 -21.84
N ARG A 324 20.49 -15.60 -21.67
CA ARG A 324 21.59 -15.57 -22.65
C ARG A 324 21.41 -16.58 -23.78
N GLU A 325 20.83 -17.76 -23.51
CA GLU A 325 20.63 -18.80 -24.51
C GLU A 325 19.55 -18.47 -25.54
N ARG A 326 18.57 -17.63 -25.21
CA ARG A 326 17.54 -17.18 -26.16
C ARG A 326 18.01 -16.12 -27.17
N GLY A 327 19.13 -15.45 -26.92
CA GLY A 327 19.69 -14.40 -27.79
C GLY A 327 20.81 -14.86 -28.72
N GLY A 328 21.30 -16.10 -28.58
CA GLY A 328 22.47 -16.60 -29.30
C GLY A 328 22.19 -17.50 -30.53
N GLY A 329 20.94 -17.71 -30.87
CA GLY A 329 20.54 -18.51 -32.05
C GLY A 329 20.26 -17.62 -33.27
N ARG A 330 21.30 -17.09 -33.89
CA ARG A 330 21.31 -16.65 -35.29
C ARG A 330 22.70 -16.83 -35.87
#